data_e7abc55f2ca6dc0d8f93e00b14b66cf8
#
_entry.id   e7abc55f2ca6dc0d8f93e00b14b66cf8
#
_cell.length_a   1.000
_cell.length_b   1.000
_cell.length_c   1.000
_cell.angle_alpha   90.00
_cell.angle_beta   90.00
_cell.angle_gamma   90.00
#
_symmetry.space_group_name_H-M   'P 1'
#
loop_
_entity.id
_entity.type
_entity.pdbx_description
1 polymer ?
#
loop_
_entity_poly.entity_id
_entity_poly.type
_entity_poly.pdbx_seq_one_letter_code
_entity_poly.pdbx_strand_id
1 'polypeptide(L)'
;MIVDTKYGQYECNDITRKKRRDLYKKVKKIYATEDMEKMHDLADEFAILAFGDEKKANDILGKLTAIEEDEVLLTIINAYMGIETPLDIGG
;
A
#
# COMPACT_ATOMS: atom_id res chain seq x y z
N MET A 1 -11.00 -1.35 7.09
CA MET A 1 -11.04 -0.12 6.27
C MET A 1 -11.11 -0.50 4.80
N ILE A 2 -11.97 0.15 4.05
CA ILE A 2 -12.10 -0.12 2.62
C ILE A 2 -11.28 0.90 1.84
N VAL A 3 -10.44 0.41 0.94
CA VAL A 3 -9.59 1.25 0.11
C VAL A 3 -10.08 1.19 -1.34
N ASP A 4 -10.46 2.33 -1.88
CA ASP A 4 -10.86 2.45 -3.28
C ASP A 4 -9.63 2.66 -4.16
N THR A 5 -9.48 1.80 -5.17
CA THR A 5 -8.39 1.93 -6.13
C THR A 5 -8.97 1.97 -7.55
N LYS A 6 -8.14 2.28 -8.52
CA LYS A 6 -8.54 2.25 -9.94
C LYS A 6 -9.04 0.86 -10.38
N TYR A 7 -8.59 -0.18 -9.70
CA TYR A 7 -8.84 -1.57 -10.11
C TYR A 7 -9.80 -2.30 -9.17
N GLY A 8 -10.47 -1.57 -8.30
CA GLY A 8 -11.47 -2.12 -7.41
C GLY A 8 -11.31 -1.66 -5.97
N GLN A 9 -12.19 -2.15 -5.13
CA GLN A 9 -12.17 -1.88 -3.70
C GLN A 9 -11.54 -3.06 -2.97
N TYR A 10 -10.73 -2.75 -1.97
CA TYR A 10 -10.08 -3.77 -1.15
C TYR A 10 -10.37 -3.54 0.31
N GLU A 11 -10.81 -4.60 0.98
CA GLU A 11 -10.98 -4.58 2.43
C GLU A 11 -9.63 -4.79 3.08
N CYS A 12 -9.16 -3.79 3.81
CA CYS A 12 -7.85 -3.82 4.45
C CYS A 12 -8.00 -3.75 5.95
N ASN A 13 -7.12 -4.44 6.67
CA ASN A 13 -7.11 -4.42 8.12
C ASN A 13 -6.73 -3.04 8.65
N ASP A 14 -7.31 -2.68 9.78
CA ASP A 14 -6.93 -1.45 10.46
C ASP A 14 -5.61 -1.65 11.21
N ILE A 15 -4.88 -0.56 11.41
CA ILE A 15 -3.64 -0.57 12.17
C ILE A 15 -3.73 0.41 13.35
N THR A 16 -2.90 0.17 14.37
CA THR A 16 -2.84 1.06 15.52
C THR A 16 -2.17 2.37 15.15
N ARG A 17 -2.45 3.40 15.95
CA ARG A 17 -1.81 4.70 15.78
C ARG A 17 -0.28 4.60 15.85
N LYS A 18 0.23 3.80 16.78
CA LYS A 18 1.67 3.58 16.95
C LYS A 18 2.27 2.94 15.70
N LYS A 19 1.63 1.89 15.19
CA LYS A 19 2.09 1.19 13.99
C LYS A 19 2.09 2.14 12.79
N ARG A 20 1.05 2.96 12.64
CA ARG A 20 0.96 3.94 11.58
C ARG A 20 2.13 4.93 11.62
N ARG A 21 2.48 5.42 12.81
CA ARG A 21 3.62 6.35 12.95
C ARG A 21 4.95 5.71 12.61
N ASP A 22 5.14 4.45 13.03
CA ASP A 22 6.36 3.71 12.72
C ASP A 22 6.50 3.50 11.22
N LEU A 23 5.41 3.12 10.56
CA LEU A 23 5.38 2.96 9.11
C LEU A 23 5.62 4.26 8.37
N TYR A 24 5.05 5.36 8.86
CA TYR A 24 5.24 6.68 8.26
C TYR A 24 6.72 7.06 8.22
N LYS A 25 7.45 6.78 9.28
CA LYS A 25 8.90 7.03 9.33
C LYS A 25 9.64 6.20 8.29
N LYS A 26 9.26 4.94 8.13
CA LYS A 26 9.85 4.06 7.11
C LYS A 26 9.55 4.56 5.70
N VAL A 27 8.31 4.91 5.43
CA VAL A 27 7.89 5.42 4.11
C VAL A 27 8.69 6.66 3.76
N LYS A 28 8.78 7.60 4.68
CA LYS A 28 9.50 8.85 4.45
C LYS A 28 10.98 8.59 4.15
N LYS A 29 11.59 7.72 4.92
CA LYS A 29 13.02 7.38 4.75
C LYS A 29 13.28 6.70 3.42
N ILE A 30 12.45 5.74 3.06
CA ILE A 30 12.63 4.97 1.82
C ILE A 30 12.38 5.83 0.59
N TYR A 31 11.36 6.65 0.61
CA TYR A 31 11.08 7.57 -0.50
C TYR A 31 12.23 8.57 -0.71
N ALA A 32 12.89 8.97 0.36
CA ALA A 32 14.02 9.88 0.26
C ALA A 32 15.26 9.23 -0.37
N THR A 33 15.40 7.92 -0.25
CA THR A 33 16.56 7.19 -0.81
C THR A 33 16.35 6.73 -2.24
N GLU A 34 15.13 6.71 -2.72
CA GLU A 34 14.77 6.22 -4.05
C GLU A 34 15.25 4.79 -4.35
N ASP A 35 15.41 3.98 -3.31
CA ASP A 35 15.85 2.59 -3.45
C ASP A 35 14.66 1.70 -3.83
N MET A 36 14.63 1.24 -5.07
CA MET A 36 13.51 0.45 -5.60
C MET A 36 13.32 -0.87 -4.86
N GLU A 37 14.41 -1.52 -4.46
CA GLU A 37 14.33 -2.78 -3.74
C GLU A 37 13.68 -2.58 -2.37
N LYS A 38 14.06 -1.53 -1.67
CA LYS A 38 13.45 -1.18 -0.39
C LYS A 38 12.01 -0.75 -0.54
N MET A 39 11.65 -0.09 -1.64
CA MET A 39 10.26 0.26 -1.93
C MET A 39 9.41 -1.00 -2.13
N HIS A 40 9.93 -2.01 -2.82
CA HIS A 40 9.23 -3.28 -2.99
C HIS A 40 9.05 -4.00 -1.66
N ASP A 41 10.07 -4.02 -0.82
CA ASP A 41 9.99 -4.63 0.51
C ASP A 41 8.94 -3.92 1.37
N LEU A 42 8.90 -2.60 1.31
CA LEU A 42 7.90 -1.81 2.02
C LEU A 42 6.49 -2.11 1.52
N ALA A 43 6.33 -2.19 0.21
CA ALA A 43 5.03 -2.52 -0.40
C ALA A 43 4.55 -3.90 0.05
N ASP A 44 5.44 -4.88 0.11
CA ASP A 44 5.12 -6.23 0.60
C ASP A 44 4.68 -6.19 2.07
N GLU A 45 5.38 -5.41 2.89
CA GLU A 45 5.02 -5.24 4.30
C GLU A 45 3.60 -4.66 4.44
N PHE A 46 3.26 -3.65 3.65
CA PHE A 46 1.92 -3.08 3.63
C PHE A 46 0.87 -4.08 3.12
N ALA A 47 1.20 -4.87 2.12
CA ALA A 47 0.30 -5.88 1.59
C ALA A 47 -0.05 -6.93 2.65
N ILE A 48 0.95 -7.41 3.38
CA ILE A 48 0.75 -8.37 4.45
C ILE A 48 -0.11 -7.76 5.56
N LEU A 49 0.15 -6.51 5.92
CA LEU A 49 -0.63 -5.80 6.91
C LEU A 49 -2.08 -5.64 6.48
N ALA A 50 -2.30 -5.25 5.25
CA ALA A 50 -3.63 -5.00 4.71
C ALA A 50 -4.48 -6.26 4.62
N PHE A 51 -3.89 -7.37 4.17
CA PHE A 51 -4.63 -8.59 3.87
C PHE A 51 -4.49 -9.69 4.94
N GLY A 52 -3.62 -9.50 5.90
CA GLY A 52 -3.49 -10.37 7.05
C GLY A 52 -2.28 -11.29 7.03
N ASP A 53 -1.94 -11.85 5.89
CA ASP A 53 -0.76 -12.70 5.73
C ASP A 53 -0.28 -12.70 4.28
N GLU A 54 0.91 -13.27 4.07
CA GLU A 54 1.55 -13.30 2.76
C GLU A 54 0.74 -14.09 1.74
N LYS A 55 0.16 -15.19 2.14
CA LYS A 55 -0.64 -16.03 1.24
C LYS A 55 -1.86 -15.28 0.70
N LYS A 56 -2.59 -14.63 1.60
CA LYS A 56 -3.76 -13.84 1.21
C LYS A 56 -3.37 -12.68 0.30
N ALA A 57 -2.28 -12.00 0.63
CA ALA A 57 -1.77 -10.91 -0.18
C ALA A 57 -1.43 -11.41 -1.59
N ASN A 58 -0.73 -12.53 -1.69
CA ASN A 58 -0.37 -13.10 -2.99
C ASN A 58 -1.60 -13.55 -3.78
N ASP A 59 -2.60 -14.14 -3.12
CA ASP A 59 -3.83 -14.57 -3.78
C ASP A 59 -4.60 -13.39 -4.35
N ILE A 60 -4.65 -12.28 -3.64
CA ILE A 60 -5.38 -11.08 -4.06
C ILE A 60 -4.60 -10.33 -5.14
N LEU A 61 -3.33 -10.06 -4.89
CA LEU A 61 -2.51 -9.24 -5.78
C LEU A 61 -1.99 -10.01 -6.99
N GLY A 62 -1.88 -11.32 -6.89
CA GLY A 62 -1.40 -12.15 -7.98
C GLY A 62 -2.30 -12.16 -9.21
N LYS A 63 -3.52 -11.64 -9.09
CA LYS A 63 -4.45 -11.51 -10.21
C LYS A 63 -4.21 -10.25 -11.02
N LEU A 64 -3.37 -9.37 -10.53
CA LEU A 64 -3.08 -8.08 -11.15
C LEU A 64 -1.79 -8.14 -11.95
N THR A 65 -1.69 -7.27 -12.95
CA THR A 65 -0.40 -7.06 -13.62
C THR A 65 0.54 -6.31 -12.69
N ALA A 66 1.83 -6.29 -13.01
CA ALA A 66 2.82 -5.59 -12.17
C ALA A 66 2.46 -4.11 -11.98
N ILE A 67 2.04 -3.45 -13.05
CA ILE A 67 1.67 -2.03 -12.99
C ILE A 67 0.43 -1.83 -12.13
N GLU A 68 -0.58 -2.68 -12.30
CA GLU A 68 -1.81 -2.62 -11.51
C GLU A 68 -1.52 -2.87 -10.03
N GLU A 69 -0.69 -3.86 -9.73
CA GLU A 69 -0.28 -4.15 -8.35
C GLU A 69 0.41 -2.96 -7.70
N ASP A 70 1.34 -2.33 -8.40
CA ASP A 70 2.05 -1.17 -7.89
C ASP A 70 1.10 -0.01 -7.59
N GLU A 71 0.13 0.25 -8.46
CA GLU A 71 -0.85 1.30 -8.23
C GLU A 71 -1.78 1.00 -7.06
N VAL A 72 -2.22 -0.26 -6.94
CA VAL A 72 -3.06 -0.68 -5.81
C VAL A 72 -2.30 -0.54 -4.50
N LEU A 73 -1.06 -1.02 -4.45
CA LEU A 73 -0.25 -0.93 -3.24
C LEU A 73 0.06 0.52 -2.85
N LEU A 74 0.36 1.37 -3.84
CA LEU A 74 0.58 2.78 -3.56
C LEU A 74 -0.67 3.43 -2.97
N THR A 75 -1.83 3.12 -3.50
CA THR A 75 -3.10 3.64 -2.98
C THR A 75 -3.34 3.16 -1.54
N ILE A 76 -3.04 1.90 -1.26
CA ILE A 76 -3.17 1.33 0.09
C ILE A 76 -2.20 2.01 1.06
N ILE A 77 -0.95 2.20 0.66
CA ILE A 77 0.04 2.89 1.49
C ILE A 77 -0.44 4.31 1.82
N ASN A 78 -0.89 5.03 0.81
CA ASN A 78 -1.39 6.40 1.00
C ASN A 78 -2.61 6.44 1.92
N ALA A 79 -3.50 5.46 1.81
CA ALA A 79 -4.67 5.36 2.68
C ALA A 79 -4.27 5.16 4.14
N TYR A 80 -3.31 4.27 4.41
CA TYR A 80 -2.81 4.06 5.77
C TYR A 80 -2.10 5.29 6.33
N MET A 81 -1.37 6.00 5.47
CA MET A 81 -0.60 7.17 5.89
C MET A 81 -1.45 8.45 5.96
N GLY A 82 -2.69 8.39 5.52
CA GLY A 82 -3.55 9.55 5.48
C GLY A 82 -3.16 10.57 4.42
N ILE A 83 -2.49 10.11 3.38
CA ILE A 83 -2.08 10.96 2.26
C ILE A 83 -3.16 10.90 1.19
N GLU A 84 -3.67 12.05 0.78
CA GLU A 84 -4.62 12.10 -0.32
C GLU A 84 -3.92 11.79 -1.63
N THR A 85 -4.49 10.88 -2.37
CA THR A 85 -3.98 10.59 -3.71
C THR A 85 -4.66 11.52 -4.70
N PRO A 86 -3.91 12.20 -5.54
CA PRO A 86 -4.51 13.11 -6.54
C PRO A 86 -4.96 12.37 -7.80
N LEU A 87 -5.54 11.21 -7.62
CA LEU A 87 -5.86 10.38 -8.78
C LEU A 87 -6.90 10.94 -9.68
N ASP A 88 -7.86 11.57 -9.12
CA ASP A 88 -8.99 12.08 -9.86
C ASP A 88 -8.75 13.45 -10.42
N ILE A 89 -7.61 13.99 -10.18
CA ILE A 89 -7.24 15.28 -10.74
C ILE A 89 -7.18 15.20 -12.25
N GLY A 90 -6.77 14.09 -12.75
CA GLY A 90 -6.73 13.87 -14.19
C GLY A 90 -8.10 13.65 -14.78
N GLY A 91 -9.03 13.39 -13.94
CA GLY A 91 -10.39 13.15 -14.40
C GLY A 91 -11.13 14.40 -14.53
#